data_05a27346bf7c750b26e0895585a5e1c1
#
_entry.id   05a27346bf7c750b26e0895585a5e1c1
#
_cell.length_a   1.000
_cell.length_b   1.000
_cell.length_c   1.000
_cell.angle_alpha   90.00
_cell.angle_beta   90.00
_cell.angle_gamma   90.00
#
_symmetry.space_group_name_H-M   'P 1'
#
loop_
_entity.id
_entity.type
_entity.pdbx_description
1 polymer ?
#
loop_
_entity_poly.entity_id
_entity_poly.type
_entity_poly.pdbx_seq_one_letter_code
_entity_poly.pdbx_strand_id
1 'polypeptide(L)'
;MKPENFILHSGGAQGSEAEFGKQAEKAGVQEVTFTFEGHKISRSRGARVLTTDELLKGDVSLAYIAKLMNRKFNTGKLFKKVLQSIWHQINCAEEVFVVGKILDDNTVKGGTGWGAEFSKLCNKPLHVFDQEQSLWFK
;
A
#
# COMPACT_ATOMS: atom_id res chain seq x y z
N MET A 1 14.90 3.17 -19.78
CA MET A 1 14.31 3.45 -18.46
C MET A 1 15.39 3.74 -17.46
N LYS A 2 15.45 4.96 -16.95
CA LYS A 2 16.48 5.36 -16.01
C LYS A 2 15.95 5.25 -14.58
N PRO A 3 16.66 4.59 -13.66
CA PRO A 3 16.22 4.45 -12.27
C PRO A 3 15.88 5.78 -11.60
N GLU A 4 16.60 6.85 -11.90
CA GLU A 4 16.35 8.17 -11.32
C GLU A 4 15.00 8.79 -11.70
N ASN A 5 14.30 8.22 -12.68
CA ASN A 5 12.98 8.69 -13.10
C ASN A 5 11.85 8.01 -12.34
N PHE A 6 12.16 7.11 -11.42
CA PHE A 6 11.17 6.35 -10.67
C PHE A 6 11.27 6.62 -9.18
N ILE A 7 10.14 6.55 -8.50
CA ILE A 7 10.05 6.63 -7.05
C ILE A 7 9.20 5.46 -6.57
N LEU A 8 9.74 4.69 -5.63
CA LEU A 8 8.96 3.65 -4.96
C LEU A 8 8.27 4.27 -3.74
N HIS A 9 6.95 4.17 -3.69
CA HIS A 9 6.14 4.53 -2.52
C HIS A 9 5.75 3.26 -1.80
N SER A 10 6.08 3.15 -0.51
CA SER A 10 5.93 1.93 0.26
C SER A 10 5.67 2.26 1.73
N GLY A 11 5.31 1.26 2.52
CA GLY A 11 5.09 1.42 3.96
C GLY A 11 6.22 0.84 4.82
N GLY A 12 7.20 0.19 4.22
CA GLY A 12 8.36 -0.33 4.94
C GLY A 12 8.09 -1.54 5.84
N ALA A 13 6.91 -2.16 5.76
CA ALA A 13 6.58 -3.31 6.57
C ALA A 13 7.44 -4.52 6.19
N GLN A 14 7.65 -5.41 7.16
CA GLN A 14 8.35 -6.67 6.93
C GLN A 14 7.62 -7.48 5.85
N GLY A 15 8.40 -8.12 4.97
CA GLY A 15 7.88 -8.92 3.87
C GLY A 15 8.01 -8.21 2.54
N SER A 16 6.93 -8.20 1.75
CA SER A 16 6.94 -7.69 0.37
C SER A 16 7.36 -6.23 0.28
N GLU A 17 6.86 -5.37 1.16
CA GLU A 17 7.20 -3.94 1.14
C GLU A 17 8.70 -3.73 1.38
N ALA A 18 9.26 -4.43 2.36
CA ALA A 18 10.71 -4.34 2.64
C ALA A 18 11.54 -4.87 1.48
N GLU A 19 11.08 -5.94 0.81
CA GLU A 19 11.79 -6.51 -0.34
C GLU A 19 11.74 -5.58 -1.55
N PHE A 20 10.59 -4.95 -1.83
CA PHE A 20 10.50 -3.93 -2.88
C PHE A 20 11.49 -2.79 -2.61
N GLY A 21 11.56 -2.32 -1.37
CA GLY A 21 12.48 -1.25 -1.00
C GLY A 21 13.94 -1.65 -1.18
N LYS A 22 14.30 -2.87 -0.76
CA LYS A 22 15.64 -3.41 -0.92
C LYS A 22 16.06 -3.45 -2.39
N GLN A 23 15.18 -3.92 -3.25
CA GLN A 23 15.45 -3.99 -4.69
C GLN A 23 15.52 -2.59 -5.32
N ALA A 24 14.67 -1.67 -4.88
CA ALA A 24 14.71 -0.29 -5.34
C ALA A 24 16.05 0.37 -4.99
N GLU A 25 16.54 0.15 -3.78
CA GLU A 25 17.84 0.68 -3.36
C GLU A 25 18.98 0.11 -4.21
N LYS A 26 18.97 -1.19 -4.46
CA LYS A 26 19.97 -1.84 -5.32
C LYS A 26 19.95 -1.28 -6.73
N ALA A 27 18.79 -0.94 -7.25
CA ALA A 27 18.63 -0.43 -8.60
C ALA A 27 18.82 1.09 -8.71
N GLY A 28 19.07 1.78 -7.60
CA GLY A 28 19.22 3.23 -7.60
C GLY A 28 17.90 4.00 -7.73
N VAL A 29 16.79 3.39 -7.38
CA VAL A 29 15.46 4.00 -7.40
C VAL A 29 15.22 4.72 -6.07
N GLN A 30 14.70 5.95 -6.14
CA GLN A 30 14.33 6.72 -4.95
C GLN A 30 13.20 6.01 -4.22
N GLU A 31 13.24 6.08 -2.90
CA GLU A 31 12.25 5.43 -2.04
C GLU A 31 11.59 6.46 -1.13
N VAL A 32 10.26 6.38 -1.00
CA VAL A 32 9.50 7.12 0.01
C VAL A 32 8.74 6.10 0.84
N THR A 33 9.07 6.03 2.12
CA THR A 33 8.43 5.11 3.05
C THR A 33 7.43 5.88 3.91
N PHE A 34 6.15 5.68 3.67
CA PHE A 34 5.09 6.31 4.46
C PHE A 34 4.92 5.56 5.77
N THR A 35 5.05 6.28 6.87
CA THR A 35 4.96 5.71 8.20
C THR A 35 4.27 6.71 9.15
N PHE A 36 4.11 6.35 10.40
CA PHE A 36 3.50 7.20 11.42
C PHE A 36 4.08 6.82 12.77
N GLU A 37 3.90 7.68 13.75
CA GLU A 37 4.40 7.44 15.10
C GLU A 37 3.82 6.15 15.68
N GLY A 38 4.69 5.27 16.16
CA GLY A 38 4.32 3.95 16.70
C GLY A 38 4.22 2.84 15.67
N HIS A 39 4.44 3.14 14.40
CA HIS A 39 4.41 2.13 13.34
C HIS A 39 5.67 1.28 13.36
N LYS A 40 5.52 -0.04 13.45
CA LYS A 40 6.65 -0.97 13.37
C LYS A 40 6.98 -1.25 11.91
N ILE A 41 8.15 -0.78 11.49
CA ILE A 41 8.63 -1.00 10.13
C ILE A 41 10.00 -1.65 10.19
N SER A 42 10.33 -2.47 9.20
CA SER A 42 11.64 -3.10 9.08
C SER A 42 12.56 -2.34 8.12
N ARG A 43 12.01 -1.34 7.43
CA ARG A 43 12.76 -0.53 6.48
C ARG A 43 12.28 0.92 6.54
N SER A 44 13.21 1.86 6.66
CA SER A 44 12.87 3.28 6.87
C SER A 44 13.53 4.24 5.88
N ARG A 45 14.08 3.74 4.78
CA ARG A 45 14.72 4.59 3.77
C ARG A 45 13.70 5.57 3.19
N GLY A 46 14.01 6.85 3.18
CA GLY A 46 13.10 7.89 2.70
C GLY A 46 11.85 8.04 3.55
N ALA A 47 11.93 7.77 4.86
CA ALA A 47 10.78 7.80 5.74
C ALA A 47 10.08 9.14 5.73
N ARG A 48 8.76 9.11 5.52
CA ARG A 48 7.88 10.25 5.67
C ARG A 48 6.87 9.93 6.76
N VAL A 49 7.03 10.60 7.90
CA VAL A 49 6.16 10.39 9.05
C VAL A 49 4.90 11.21 8.87
N LEU A 50 3.76 10.54 8.70
CA LEU A 50 2.47 11.19 8.50
C LEU A 50 1.95 11.75 9.83
N THR A 51 1.47 12.99 9.79
CA THR A 51 0.82 13.61 10.95
C THR A 51 -0.59 13.06 11.10
N THR A 52 -1.21 13.34 12.26
CA THR A 52 -2.61 12.95 12.50
C THR A 52 -3.53 13.51 11.42
N ASP A 53 -3.35 14.79 11.06
CA ASP A 53 -4.18 15.43 10.03
C ASP A 53 -3.97 14.78 8.66
N GLU A 54 -2.73 14.44 8.32
CA GLU A 54 -2.42 13.76 7.06
C GLU A 54 -3.06 12.37 7.01
N LEU A 55 -3.01 11.63 8.13
CA LEU A 55 -3.63 10.30 8.20
C LEU A 55 -5.14 10.36 7.92
N LEU A 56 -5.82 11.41 8.36
CA LEU A 56 -7.28 11.54 8.18
C LEU A 56 -7.71 11.83 6.74
N LYS A 57 -6.80 12.26 5.89
CA LYS A 57 -7.15 12.70 4.52
C LYS A 57 -7.85 11.65 3.68
N GLY A 58 -7.56 10.38 3.90
CA GLY A 58 -8.12 9.28 3.11
C GLY A 58 -9.38 8.65 3.68
N ASP A 59 -9.87 9.11 4.82
CA ASP A 59 -10.92 8.43 5.56
C ASP A 59 -12.23 8.27 4.77
N VAL A 60 -12.62 9.27 3.99
CA VAL A 60 -13.82 9.19 3.15
C VAL A 60 -13.69 8.07 2.11
N SER A 61 -12.56 8.04 1.42
CA SER A 61 -12.28 6.98 0.43
C SER A 61 -12.23 5.61 1.08
N LEU A 62 -11.57 5.49 2.23
CA LEU A 62 -11.45 4.22 2.94
C LEU A 62 -12.81 3.72 3.45
N ALA A 63 -13.66 4.61 3.94
CA ALA A 63 -15.02 4.25 4.37
C ALA A 63 -15.86 3.75 3.18
N TYR A 64 -15.72 4.36 2.02
CA TYR A 64 -16.38 3.92 0.80
C TYR A 64 -15.91 2.54 0.37
N ILE A 65 -14.60 2.34 0.35
CA ILE A 65 -13.98 1.05 0.00
C ILE A 65 -14.42 -0.06 0.96
N ALA A 66 -14.52 0.26 2.25
CA ALA A 66 -15.02 -0.68 3.26
C ALA A 66 -16.40 -1.22 2.88
N LYS A 67 -17.29 -0.34 2.43
CA LYS A 67 -18.62 -0.74 1.98
C LYS A 67 -18.57 -1.61 0.73
N LEU A 68 -17.73 -1.25 -0.24
CA LEU A 68 -17.58 -2.03 -1.47
C LEU A 68 -17.10 -3.45 -1.20
N MET A 69 -16.20 -3.62 -0.23
CA MET A 69 -15.65 -4.93 0.11
C MET A 69 -16.44 -5.66 1.20
N ASN A 70 -17.45 -5.01 1.76
CA ASN A 70 -18.17 -5.52 2.93
C ASN A 70 -17.23 -5.81 4.10
N ARG A 71 -16.32 -4.86 4.38
CA ARG A 71 -15.36 -4.91 5.49
C ARG A 71 -15.55 -3.72 6.42
N LYS A 72 -15.05 -3.85 7.65
CA LYS A 72 -15.10 -2.77 8.64
C LYS A 72 -13.82 -1.96 8.61
N PHE A 73 -13.94 -0.64 8.47
CA PHE A 73 -12.80 0.26 8.48
C PHE A 73 -12.21 0.45 9.88
N ASN A 74 -13.05 0.51 10.90
CA ASN A 74 -12.63 0.85 12.25
C ASN A 74 -12.56 -0.40 13.15
N THR A 75 -11.57 -1.28 12.92
CA THR A 75 -11.38 -2.51 13.68
C THR A 75 -10.27 -2.42 14.73
N GLY A 76 -9.56 -1.29 14.82
CA GLY A 76 -8.48 -1.06 15.78
C GLY A 76 -7.68 0.16 15.39
N LYS A 77 -7.12 0.84 16.39
CA LYS A 77 -6.40 2.12 16.15
C LYS A 77 -5.17 1.93 15.27
N LEU A 78 -4.37 0.90 15.53
CA LEU A 78 -3.14 0.66 14.78
C LEU A 78 -3.45 0.25 13.34
N PHE A 79 -4.36 -0.68 13.16
CA PHE A 79 -4.74 -1.15 11.82
C PHE A 79 -5.34 -0.02 11.00
N LYS A 80 -6.16 0.83 11.62
CA LYS A 80 -6.73 2.00 10.95
C LYS A 80 -5.62 2.93 10.43
N LYS A 81 -4.61 3.19 11.25
CA LYS A 81 -3.47 4.03 10.84
C LYS A 81 -2.68 3.39 9.69
N VAL A 82 -2.52 2.06 9.72
CA VAL A 82 -1.88 1.34 8.60
C VAL A 82 -2.67 1.55 7.31
N LEU A 83 -3.98 1.41 7.35
CA LEU A 83 -4.84 1.64 6.18
C LEU A 83 -4.75 3.10 5.71
N GLN A 84 -4.75 4.04 6.64
CA GLN A 84 -4.61 5.47 6.32
C GLN A 84 -3.26 5.75 5.65
N SER A 85 -2.18 5.09 6.07
CA SER A 85 -0.88 5.24 5.43
C SER A 85 -0.85 4.61 4.03
N ILE A 86 -1.54 3.50 3.84
CA ILE A 86 -1.67 2.84 2.53
C ILE A 86 -2.37 3.79 1.54
N TRP A 87 -3.38 4.53 1.99
CA TRP A 87 -4.04 5.52 1.15
C TRP A 87 -3.03 6.51 0.56
N HIS A 88 -2.08 6.98 1.36
CA HIS A 88 -1.04 7.90 0.88
C HIS A 88 -0.11 7.26 -0.14
N GLN A 89 0.25 5.98 0.07
CA GLN A 89 1.08 5.25 -0.90
C GLN A 89 0.41 5.23 -2.27
N ILE A 90 -0.85 4.84 -2.30
CA ILE A 90 -1.61 4.70 -3.55
C ILE A 90 -1.90 6.06 -4.17
N ASN A 91 -2.30 7.03 -3.35
CA ASN A 91 -2.63 8.37 -3.84
C ASN A 91 -1.45 9.05 -4.54
N CYS A 92 -0.24 8.80 -4.08
CA CYS A 92 0.98 9.36 -4.67
C CYS A 92 1.49 8.58 -5.88
N ALA A 93 1.07 7.32 -6.04
CA ALA A 93 1.59 6.44 -7.09
C ALA A 93 0.84 6.62 -8.41
N GLU A 94 1.52 6.33 -9.50
CA GLU A 94 0.90 6.26 -10.83
C GLU A 94 0.51 4.84 -11.19
N GLU A 95 1.23 3.86 -10.64
CA GLU A 95 1.05 2.45 -10.92
C GLU A 95 1.26 1.67 -9.62
N VAL A 96 0.49 0.62 -9.40
CA VAL A 96 0.46 -0.09 -8.11
C VAL A 96 0.75 -1.58 -8.30
N PHE A 97 1.65 -2.09 -7.46
CA PHE A 97 2.02 -3.51 -7.42
C PHE A 97 1.73 -4.04 -6.03
N VAL A 98 0.95 -5.11 -5.94
CA VAL A 98 0.63 -5.76 -4.67
C VAL A 98 0.98 -7.24 -4.70
N VAL A 99 1.35 -7.77 -3.55
CA VAL A 99 1.59 -9.19 -3.33
C VAL A 99 0.63 -9.66 -2.24
N GLY A 100 -0.19 -10.63 -2.54
CA GLY A 100 -1.17 -11.11 -1.60
C GLY A 100 -1.93 -12.33 -2.10
N LYS A 101 -3.06 -12.60 -1.45
CA LYS A 101 -3.93 -13.70 -1.84
C LYS A 101 -5.24 -13.13 -2.40
N ILE A 102 -5.57 -13.51 -3.62
CA ILE A 102 -6.85 -13.13 -4.24
C ILE A 102 -7.93 -14.05 -3.68
N LEU A 103 -8.99 -13.44 -3.15
CA LEU A 103 -10.11 -14.16 -2.55
C LEU A 103 -11.19 -14.45 -3.61
N ASP A 104 -12.17 -15.27 -3.23
CA ASP A 104 -13.25 -15.71 -4.14
C ASP A 104 -14.08 -14.54 -4.69
N ASP A 105 -14.15 -13.43 -3.94
CA ASP A 105 -14.86 -12.22 -4.38
C ASP A 105 -13.98 -11.28 -5.24
N ASN A 106 -12.82 -11.74 -5.67
CA ASN A 106 -11.82 -10.97 -6.45
C ASN A 106 -11.19 -9.80 -5.70
N THR A 107 -11.33 -9.75 -4.38
CA THR A 107 -10.55 -8.81 -3.56
C THR A 107 -9.27 -9.49 -3.07
N VAL A 108 -8.31 -8.69 -2.60
CA VAL A 108 -7.08 -9.21 -2.01
C VAL A 108 -7.23 -9.23 -0.49
N LYS A 109 -6.73 -10.30 0.13
CA LYS A 109 -6.83 -10.50 1.57
C LYS A 109 -6.04 -9.45 2.36
N GLY A 110 -6.56 -9.03 3.51
CA GLY A 110 -5.86 -8.19 4.47
C GLY A 110 -5.79 -6.71 4.08
N GLY A 111 -4.88 -5.99 4.71
CA GLY A 111 -4.69 -4.55 4.46
C GLY A 111 -4.30 -4.24 3.02
N THR A 112 -3.54 -5.14 2.39
CA THR A 112 -3.17 -5.04 0.98
C THR A 112 -4.39 -4.93 0.07
N GLY A 113 -5.50 -5.60 0.44
CA GLY A 113 -6.75 -5.54 -0.31
C GLY A 113 -7.36 -4.14 -0.35
N TRP A 114 -7.18 -3.37 0.70
CA TRP A 114 -7.65 -1.97 0.76
C TRP A 114 -6.90 -1.11 -0.25
N GLY A 115 -5.59 -1.28 -0.34
CA GLY A 115 -4.78 -0.58 -1.34
C GLY A 115 -5.16 -0.97 -2.76
N ALA A 116 -5.39 -2.27 -3.00
CA ALA A 116 -5.81 -2.77 -4.31
C ALA A 116 -7.17 -2.15 -4.72
N GLU A 117 -8.15 -2.13 -3.81
CA GLU A 117 -9.45 -1.54 -4.11
C GLU A 117 -9.39 -0.03 -4.31
N PHE A 118 -8.56 0.67 -3.54
CA PHE A 118 -8.36 2.11 -3.75
C PHE A 118 -7.72 2.38 -5.13
N SER A 119 -6.78 1.53 -5.54
CA SER A 119 -6.17 1.63 -6.89
C SER A 119 -7.22 1.52 -7.99
N LYS A 120 -8.15 0.58 -7.85
CA LYS A 120 -9.27 0.41 -8.79
C LYS A 120 -10.18 1.64 -8.78
N LEU A 121 -10.50 2.17 -7.61
CA LEU A 121 -11.34 3.36 -7.46
C LEU A 121 -10.70 4.57 -8.15
N CYS A 122 -9.38 4.70 -8.06
CA CYS A 122 -8.63 5.79 -8.70
C CYS A 122 -8.30 5.50 -10.16
N ASN A 123 -8.71 4.34 -10.68
CA ASN A 123 -8.46 3.92 -12.06
C ASN A 123 -6.95 3.89 -12.39
N LYS A 124 -6.15 3.45 -11.43
CA LYS A 124 -4.70 3.29 -11.60
C LYS A 124 -4.36 1.88 -12.04
N PRO A 125 -3.36 1.69 -12.91
CA PRO A 125 -2.90 0.35 -13.24
C PRO A 125 -2.52 -0.42 -11.99
N LEU A 126 -3.10 -1.60 -11.82
CA LEU A 126 -2.90 -2.46 -10.65
C LEU A 126 -2.40 -3.83 -11.10
N HIS A 127 -1.29 -4.24 -10.51
CA HIS A 127 -0.69 -5.55 -10.76
C HIS A 127 -0.69 -6.33 -9.45
N VAL A 128 -1.31 -7.50 -9.45
CA VAL A 128 -1.45 -8.34 -8.25
C VAL A 128 -0.69 -9.64 -8.46
N PHE A 129 0.28 -9.92 -7.60
CA PHE A 129 0.91 -11.24 -7.52
C PHE A 129 0.14 -12.08 -6.52
N ASP A 130 -0.53 -13.12 -7.01
CA ASP A 130 -1.26 -14.05 -6.16
C ASP A 130 -0.29 -15.10 -5.61
N GLN A 131 -0.07 -15.06 -4.31
CA GLN A 131 0.88 -15.96 -3.64
C GLN A 131 0.44 -17.43 -3.68
N GLU A 132 -0.86 -17.68 -3.78
CA GLU A 132 -1.37 -19.03 -3.84
C GLU A 132 -1.13 -19.69 -5.20
N GLN A 133 -1.33 -18.94 -6.29
CA GLN A 133 -1.12 -19.43 -7.66
C GLN A 133 0.28 -19.11 -8.21
N SER A 134 1.04 -18.27 -7.53
CA SER A 134 2.35 -17.78 -7.97
C SER A 134 2.31 -17.14 -9.35
N LEU A 135 1.26 -16.36 -9.63
CA LEU A 135 1.04 -15.69 -10.92
C LEU A 135 0.71 -14.21 -10.71
N TRP A 136 1.09 -13.40 -11.70
CA TRP A 136 0.69 -11.99 -11.77
C TRP A 136 -0.64 -11.84 -12.51
N PHE A 137 -1.49 -11.00 -11.94
CA PHE A 137 -2.77 -10.60 -12.55
C PHE A 137 -2.80 -9.07 -12.69
N LYS A 138 -3.43 -8.60 -13.70
CA LYS A 138 -3.55 -7.15 -13.95
C LYS A 138 -4.97 -6.63 -13.67
#